data_fb4b401d2192c6aba75d760502a96bbf
#
_entry.id   fb4b401d2192c6aba75d760502a96bbf
#
_cell.length_a   1.000
_cell.length_b   1.000
_cell.length_c   1.000
_cell.angle_alpha   90.00
_cell.angle_beta   90.00
_cell.angle_gamma   90.00
#
_symmetry.space_group_name_H-M   'P 1'
#
loop_
_entity.id
_entity.type
_entity.pdbx_description
1 polymer ?
#
loop_
_entity_poly.entity_id
_entity_poly.type
_entity_poly.pdbx_seq_one_letter_code
_entity_poly.pdbx_strand_id
1 'polypeptide(L)'
;MNNRGAGLRPAVPASLQAFFICLALCGSPAIAAVSGTVVNRTADKPQAGAVVGFYKLGQNGPELVDQATCDARGAFTINQNVEGASLIRTAFGGITYTKTLQPGSPTTGITLDVYETSKQPGGAKITKHMLLFEPTGGQMTVSETYLFSNDGKTAWNDASNGTLHFYLPAEAHGKAQATATAPGGMSLEAPLVKTSRPDIFGVDFAIKPGETRIDLNYDVPYAEGSSYQGKIVTRDENTYLIAPNGVTLKGDHLNDLGIEPQSQAHIYGLESAAYKIELSGAVAPAASGAGDAGASDGAPQIEEALPHALGRQTLILGLALGILAVGFAILYRMPAGKEKDERGRG
;
A
#
# COMPACT_ATOMS: atom_id res chain seq x y z
N MET A 1 -69.47 -42.04 57.86
CA MET A 1 -68.32 -42.96 57.65
C MET A 1 -67.44 -42.40 56.57
N ASN A 2 -66.19 -42.19 56.94
CA ASN A 2 -65.08 -41.60 56.16
C ASN A 2 -64.76 -42.29 54.86
N ASN A 3 -64.37 -41.60 53.82
CA ASN A 3 -63.13 -41.93 53.13
C ASN A 3 -62.63 -40.75 52.31
N ARG A 4 -61.42 -40.27 52.67
CA ARG A 4 -60.64 -39.26 51.96
C ARG A 4 -59.82 -39.99 50.83
N GLY A 5 -60.05 -39.66 49.64
CA GLY A 5 -59.16 -40.03 48.54
C GLY A 5 -58.09 -38.93 48.26
N ALA A 6 -56.87 -39.23 48.63
CA ALA A 6 -55.72 -38.34 48.31
C ALA A 6 -55.26 -38.55 46.84
N GLY A 7 -55.42 -37.53 46.00
CA GLY A 7 -54.87 -37.53 44.62
C GLY A 7 -53.37 -37.26 44.63
N LEU A 8 -52.60 -38.26 44.23
CA LEU A 8 -51.18 -38.06 43.95
C LEU A 8 -51.03 -37.17 42.69
N ARG A 9 -50.35 -36.05 42.82
CA ARG A 9 -49.81 -35.28 41.68
C ARG A 9 -48.47 -35.88 41.26
N PRO A 10 -48.25 -36.17 39.99
CA PRO A 10 -46.94 -36.62 39.53
C PRO A 10 -45.95 -35.44 39.58
N ALA A 11 -44.84 -35.63 40.31
CA ALA A 11 -43.70 -34.72 40.33
C ALA A 11 -42.97 -34.80 38.99
N VAL A 12 -42.88 -33.69 38.29
CA VAL A 12 -42.06 -33.56 37.09
C VAL A 12 -40.59 -33.49 37.52
N PRO A 13 -39.69 -34.36 37.02
CA PRO A 13 -38.30 -34.35 37.47
C PRO A 13 -37.59 -33.06 37.07
N ALA A 14 -36.91 -32.45 38.05
CA ALA A 14 -36.18 -31.17 37.93
C ALA A 14 -35.08 -31.16 36.83
N SER A 15 -34.74 -32.33 36.29
CA SER A 15 -33.75 -32.47 35.20
C SER A 15 -34.26 -31.99 33.82
N LEU A 16 -35.57 -31.88 33.60
CA LEU A 16 -36.14 -31.44 32.33
C LEU A 16 -36.17 -29.90 32.20
N GLN A 17 -36.19 -29.18 33.33
CA GLN A 17 -36.19 -27.72 33.34
C GLN A 17 -34.79 -27.12 33.13
N ALA A 18 -33.72 -27.83 33.50
CA ALA A 18 -32.35 -27.37 33.26
C ALA A 18 -31.93 -27.45 31.77
N PHE A 19 -32.54 -28.36 30.98
CA PHE A 19 -32.21 -28.51 29.58
C PHE A 19 -32.81 -27.42 28.66
N PHE A 20 -33.93 -26.81 29.09
CA PHE A 20 -34.55 -25.71 28.31
C PHE A 20 -33.90 -24.34 28.53
N ILE A 21 -33.22 -24.13 29.65
CA ILE A 21 -32.55 -22.87 29.96
C ILE A 21 -31.18 -22.76 29.24
N CYS A 22 -30.51 -23.86 28.94
CA CYS A 22 -29.24 -23.86 28.19
C CYS A 22 -29.39 -23.63 26.68
N LEU A 23 -30.58 -23.84 26.09
CA LEU A 23 -30.80 -23.70 24.65
C LEU A 23 -31.17 -22.26 24.24
N ALA A 24 -31.47 -21.38 25.19
CA ALA A 24 -31.80 -19.97 24.93
C ALA A 24 -30.60 -19.03 24.92
N LEU A 25 -29.35 -19.52 25.17
CA LEU A 25 -28.12 -18.71 25.12
C LEU A 25 -27.33 -18.85 23.81
N CYS A 26 -27.80 -19.60 22.82
CA CYS A 26 -27.13 -19.78 21.56
C CYS A 26 -27.80 -18.94 20.49
N GLY A 27 -27.19 -17.81 20.12
CA GLY A 27 -27.42 -17.19 18.83
C GLY A 27 -27.80 -15.73 18.84
N SER A 28 -27.03 -14.87 19.51
CA SER A 28 -26.89 -13.53 18.92
C SER A 28 -26.10 -13.71 17.63
N PRO A 29 -26.64 -13.35 16.44
CA PRO A 29 -25.85 -13.31 15.24
C PRO A 29 -24.66 -12.40 15.57
N ALA A 30 -23.43 -12.92 15.47
CA ALA A 30 -22.24 -12.11 15.54
C ALA A 30 -22.30 -11.19 14.31
N ILE A 31 -22.84 -9.98 14.48
CA ILE A 31 -22.80 -8.96 13.45
C ILE A 31 -21.30 -8.68 13.27
N ALA A 32 -20.78 -9.04 12.10
CA ALA A 32 -19.42 -8.70 11.76
C ALA A 32 -19.31 -7.18 11.83
N ALA A 33 -18.47 -6.69 12.72
CA ALA A 33 -18.28 -5.27 12.95
C ALA A 33 -16.84 -4.90 12.63
N VAL A 34 -16.67 -3.78 11.96
CA VAL A 34 -15.38 -3.13 11.80
C VAL A 34 -15.19 -2.17 12.97
N SER A 35 -14.20 -2.41 13.82
CA SER A 35 -13.98 -1.61 15.01
C SER A 35 -12.50 -1.30 15.24
N GLY A 36 -12.26 -0.15 15.87
CA GLY A 36 -10.90 0.30 16.11
C GLY A 36 -10.83 1.61 16.87
N THR A 37 -9.68 2.27 16.77
CA THR A 37 -9.40 3.52 17.45
C THR A 37 -8.69 4.49 16.49
N VAL A 38 -9.10 5.77 16.50
CA VAL A 38 -8.37 6.86 15.87
C VAL A 38 -7.42 7.48 16.89
N VAL A 39 -6.15 7.56 16.56
CA VAL A 39 -5.09 8.06 17.44
C VAL A 39 -4.39 9.24 16.80
N ASN A 40 -4.36 10.39 17.46
CA ASN A 40 -3.55 11.54 17.09
C ASN A 40 -2.12 11.30 17.56
N ARG A 41 -1.24 10.94 16.62
CA ARG A 41 0.17 10.63 16.89
C ARG A 41 1.03 11.86 17.18
N THR A 42 0.60 13.05 16.77
CA THR A 42 1.28 14.28 17.14
C THR A 42 1.16 14.55 18.64
N ALA A 43 -0.03 14.34 19.18
CA ALA A 43 -0.34 14.59 20.59
C ALA A 43 -0.26 13.31 21.45
N ASP A 44 0.01 12.16 20.88
CA ASP A 44 0.01 10.81 21.51
C ASP A 44 -1.25 10.53 22.33
N LYS A 45 -2.42 10.86 21.78
CA LYS A 45 -3.71 10.69 22.46
C LYS A 45 -4.81 10.20 21.51
N PRO A 46 -5.87 9.56 22.02
CA PRO A 46 -7.05 9.24 21.23
C PRO A 46 -7.66 10.49 20.60
N GLN A 47 -8.18 10.35 19.36
CA GLN A 47 -8.88 11.42 18.65
C GLN A 47 -10.38 11.26 18.80
N ALA A 48 -10.94 11.89 19.84
CA ALA A 48 -12.38 11.92 20.05
C ALA A 48 -13.09 12.73 18.95
N GLY A 49 -14.33 12.32 18.62
CA GLY A 49 -15.18 13.03 17.68
C GLY A 49 -14.77 12.90 16.21
N ALA A 50 -13.72 12.14 15.88
CA ALA A 50 -13.38 11.84 14.51
C ALA A 50 -14.49 11.02 13.84
N VAL A 51 -14.86 11.35 12.61
CA VAL A 51 -15.81 10.56 11.82
C VAL A 51 -15.03 9.56 10.98
N VAL A 52 -15.34 8.28 11.13
CA VAL A 52 -14.74 7.17 10.38
C VAL A 52 -15.78 6.63 9.42
N GLY A 53 -15.51 6.70 8.11
CA GLY A 53 -16.35 6.13 7.07
C GLY A 53 -15.83 4.76 6.62
N PHE A 54 -16.76 3.85 6.36
CA PHE A 54 -16.49 2.56 5.71
C PHE A 54 -16.91 2.63 4.25
N TYR A 55 -16.01 2.30 3.35
CA TYR A 55 -16.19 2.37 1.91
C TYR A 55 -15.98 1.00 1.28
N LYS A 56 -16.84 0.62 0.33
CA LYS A 56 -16.61 -0.50 -0.58
C LYS A 56 -15.95 0.00 -1.86
N LEU A 57 -15.03 -0.78 -2.41
CA LEU A 57 -14.43 -0.47 -3.71
C LEU A 57 -15.33 -1.04 -4.81
N GLY A 58 -16.00 -0.15 -5.53
CA GLY A 58 -16.80 -0.46 -6.72
C GLY A 58 -16.06 -0.12 -8.02
N GLN A 59 -16.70 -0.39 -9.16
CA GLN A 59 -16.15 -0.08 -10.49
C GLN A 59 -15.89 1.42 -10.71
N ASN A 60 -16.67 2.29 -10.04
CA ASN A 60 -16.56 3.75 -10.15
C ASN A 60 -15.75 4.38 -8.99
N GLY A 61 -15.02 3.56 -8.24
CA GLY A 61 -14.22 4.00 -7.09
C GLY A 61 -14.84 3.69 -5.73
N PRO A 62 -14.31 4.29 -4.65
CA PRO A 62 -14.79 4.04 -3.29
C PRO A 62 -16.18 4.66 -3.03
N GLU A 63 -17.13 3.84 -2.61
CA GLU A 63 -18.50 4.24 -2.23
C GLU A 63 -18.67 4.16 -0.72
N LEU A 64 -19.14 5.26 -0.09
CA LEU A 64 -19.44 5.29 1.34
C LEU A 64 -20.66 4.42 1.63
N VAL A 65 -20.50 3.42 2.47
CA VAL A 65 -21.56 2.48 2.88
C VAL A 65 -22.11 2.85 4.26
N ASP A 66 -21.22 3.21 5.20
CA ASP A 66 -21.58 3.49 6.59
C ASP A 66 -20.51 4.36 7.26
N GLN A 67 -20.84 4.98 8.40
CA GLN A 67 -19.91 5.79 9.17
C GLN A 67 -20.22 5.77 10.66
N ALA A 68 -19.19 5.98 11.47
CA ALA A 68 -19.31 6.13 12.91
C ALA A 68 -18.50 7.31 13.42
N THR A 69 -18.97 7.95 14.48
CA THR A 69 -18.23 8.97 15.22
C THR A 69 -17.49 8.35 16.40
N CYS A 70 -16.21 8.66 16.55
CA CYS A 70 -15.39 8.17 17.65
C CYS A 70 -15.86 8.70 19.01
N ASP A 71 -15.86 7.84 20.01
CA ASP A 71 -16.14 8.18 21.42
C ASP A 71 -14.99 9.02 22.05
N ALA A 72 -15.10 9.33 23.33
CA ALA A 72 -14.08 10.07 24.09
C ALA A 72 -12.71 9.36 24.14
N ARG A 73 -12.64 8.06 23.88
CA ARG A 73 -11.42 7.26 23.80
C ARG A 73 -10.94 7.06 22.37
N GLY A 74 -11.54 7.77 21.41
CA GLY A 74 -11.25 7.63 19.99
C GLY A 74 -11.74 6.32 19.38
N ALA A 75 -12.54 5.53 20.09
CA ALA A 75 -13.03 4.25 19.61
C ALA A 75 -14.21 4.42 18.65
N PHE A 76 -14.25 3.61 17.61
CA PHE A 76 -15.36 3.52 16.65
C PHE A 76 -15.79 2.08 16.43
N THR A 77 -17.05 1.91 16.06
CA THR A 77 -17.61 0.62 15.64
C THR A 77 -18.59 0.87 14.50
N ILE A 78 -18.38 0.16 13.39
CA ILE A 78 -19.21 0.22 12.19
C ILE A 78 -19.74 -1.19 11.92
N ASN A 79 -21.06 -1.33 11.86
CA ASN A 79 -21.73 -2.63 11.72
C ASN A 79 -21.78 -3.07 10.26
N GLN A 80 -20.59 -3.33 9.68
CA GLN A 80 -20.44 -3.76 8.30
C GLN A 80 -19.55 -5.00 8.21
N ASN A 81 -19.84 -5.82 7.20
CA ASN A 81 -19.05 -7.02 6.88
C ASN A 81 -18.05 -6.70 5.76
N VAL A 82 -16.80 -7.18 5.89
CA VAL A 82 -15.76 -7.06 4.87
C VAL A 82 -15.86 -8.26 3.94
N GLU A 83 -16.70 -8.15 2.91
CA GLU A 83 -16.90 -9.19 1.90
C GLU A 83 -15.93 -9.08 0.72
N GLY A 84 -15.40 -7.89 0.48
CA GLY A 84 -14.46 -7.57 -0.58
C GLY A 84 -13.45 -6.52 -0.14
N ALA A 85 -12.62 -6.05 -1.07
CA ALA A 85 -11.70 -4.96 -0.79
C ALA A 85 -12.48 -3.72 -0.35
N SER A 86 -12.17 -3.21 0.85
CA SER A 86 -12.86 -2.12 1.50
C SER A 86 -11.87 -1.13 2.08
N LEU A 87 -12.32 0.09 2.36
CA LEU A 87 -11.49 1.13 2.97
C LEU A 87 -12.19 1.67 4.19
N ILE A 88 -11.42 1.96 5.24
CA ILE A 88 -11.84 2.88 6.29
C ILE A 88 -11.08 4.19 6.15
N ARG A 89 -11.81 5.30 6.26
CA ARG A 89 -11.27 6.65 6.08
C ARG A 89 -11.71 7.58 7.20
N THR A 90 -10.82 8.46 7.60
CA THR A 90 -11.14 9.60 8.47
C THR A 90 -10.44 10.85 7.95
N ALA A 91 -11.06 12.00 8.11
CA ALA A 91 -10.46 13.30 7.79
C ALA A 91 -9.99 13.96 9.09
N PHE A 92 -8.77 14.47 9.09
CA PHE A 92 -8.21 15.23 10.22
C PHE A 92 -7.17 16.23 9.71
N GLY A 93 -7.24 17.48 10.18
CA GLY A 93 -6.31 18.54 9.78
C GLY A 93 -6.29 18.83 8.27
N GLY A 94 -7.42 18.63 7.56
CA GLY A 94 -7.52 18.81 6.11
C GLY A 94 -6.92 17.65 5.30
N ILE A 95 -6.51 16.57 5.94
CA ILE A 95 -5.93 15.38 5.29
C ILE A 95 -6.87 14.19 5.46
N THR A 96 -7.01 13.37 4.42
CA THR A 96 -7.69 12.07 4.50
C THR A 96 -6.70 10.96 4.84
N TYR A 97 -7.02 10.21 5.90
CA TYR A 97 -6.30 9.03 6.33
C TYR A 97 -7.10 7.79 5.95
N THR A 98 -6.47 6.86 5.26
CA THR A 98 -7.13 5.67 4.71
C THR A 98 -6.38 4.41 5.17
N LYS A 99 -7.13 3.38 5.53
CA LYS A 99 -6.61 2.03 5.73
C LYS A 99 -7.42 1.05 4.89
N THR A 100 -6.74 0.24 4.10
CA THR A 100 -7.34 -0.79 3.27
C THR A 100 -7.62 -2.03 4.11
N LEU A 101 -8.80 -2.61 3.92
CA LEU A 101 -9.20 -3.89 4.49
C LEU A 101 -9.39 -4.88 3.35
N GLN A 102 -8.59 -5.93 3.34
CA GLN A 102 -8.73 -7.05 2.40
C GLN A 102 -9.64 -8.14 3.01
N PRO A 103 -10.28 -8.98 2.19
CA PRO A 103 -10.97 -10.16 2.69
C PRO A 103 -10.05 -11.00 3.59
N GLY A 104 -10.53 -11.35 4.78
CA GLY A 104 -9.74 -12.07 5.78
C GLY A 104 -8.82 -11.20 6.65
N SER A 105 -8.74 -9.88 6.41
CA SER A 105 -8.04 -8.98 7.34
C SER A 105 -8.77 -8.90 8.69
N PRO A 106 -8.04 -8.65 9.80
CA PRO A 106 -8.68 -8.37 11.09
C PRO A 106 -9.62 -7.16 10.97
N THR A 107 -10.86 -7.34 11.38
CA THR A 107 -11.90 -6.29 11.37
C THR A 107 -12.03 -5.58 12.71
N THR A 108 -11.33 -6.05 13.74
CA THR A 108 -11.34 -5.49 15.10
C THR A 108 -9.95 -5.05 15.54
N GLY A 109 -9.88 -4.11 16.48
CA GLY A 109 -8.60 -3.59 16.98
C GLY A 109 -7.82 -2.77 15.95
N ILE A 110 -8.51 -2.20 14.95
CA ILE A 110 -7.89 -1.41 13.90
C ILE A 110 -7.44 -0.08 14.48
N THR A 111 -6.21 0.33 14.19
CA THR A 111 -5.72 1.67 14.52
C THR A 111 -5.63 2.53 13.25
N LEU A 112 -6.24 3.71 13.29
CA LEU A 112 -6.09 4.79 12.31
C LEU A 112 -5.26 5.90 12.95
N ASP A 113 -4.04 6.07 12.47
CA ASP A 113 -3.14 7.13 12.93
C ASP A 113 -3.43 8.42 12.16
N VAL A 114 -3.67 9.52 12.87
CA VAL A 114 -3.84 10.87 12.31
C VAL A 114 -2.81 11.81 12.91
N TYR A 115 -2.50 12.90 12.21
CA TYR A 115 -1.43 13.82 12.58
C TYR A 115 -1.91 15.27 12.45
N GLU A 116 -1.48 16.13 13.36
CA GLU A 116 -1.59 17.58 13.19
C GLU A 116 -0.87 18.02 11.91
N THR A 117 -1.34 19.09 11.29
CA THR A 117 -0.77 19.60 10.04
C THR A 117 0.06 20.85 10.23
N SER A 118 1.08 20.99 9.41
CA SER A 118 1.93 22.18 9.32
C SER A 118 2.09 22.59 7.86
N LYS A 119 2.12 23.89 7.56
CA LYS A 119 2.51 24.41 6.23
C LYS A 119 4.02 24.38 5.99
N GLN A 120 4.80 24.11 7.03
CA GLN A 120 6.25 23.98 6.94
C GLN A 120 6.64 22.51 6.88
N PRO A 121 7.70 22.14 6.14
CA PRO A 121 8.13 20.77 5.97
C PRO A 121 8.46 20.05 7.28
N GLY A 122 8.93 20.77 8.30
CA GLY A 122 9.31 20.16 9.58
C GLY A 122 10.37 19.07 9.40
N GLY A 123 10.00 17.82 9.70
CA GLY A 123 10.87 16.65 9.52
C GLY A 123 10.82 16.03 8.13
N ALA A 124 10.02 16.57 7.22
CA ALA A 124 9.92 16.05 5.86
C ALA A 124 11.11 16.51 5.00
N LYS A 125 11.77 15.57 4.35
CA LYS A 125 12.89 15.80 3.42
C LYS A 125 12.82 14.84 2.24
N ILE A 126 13.31 15.25 1.08
CA ILE A 126 13.51 14.36 -0.07
C ILE A 126 14.78 13.55 0.21
N THR A 127 14.69 12.24 0.14
CA THR A 127 15.80 11.31 0.35
C THR A 127 16.37 10.80 -0.96
N LYS A 128 15.57 10.82 -2.03
CA LYS A 128 15.99 10.42 -3.36
C LYS A 128 15.13 11.11 -4.42
N HIS A 129 15.78 11.56 -5.49
CA HIS A 129 15.14 12.08 -6.69
C HIS A 129 15.73 11.38 -7.92
N MET A 130 14.88 10.82 -8.76
CA MET A 130 15.26 10.09 -9.96
C MET A 130 14.51 10.62 -11.16
N LEU A 131 15.22 10.83 -12.27
CA LEU A 131 14.66 11.24 -13.56
C LEU A 131 15.01 10.18 -14.60
N LEU A 132 14.01 9.52 -15.15
CA LEU A 132 14.14 8.54 -16.22
C LEU A 132 13.77 9.22 -17.54
N PHE A 133 14.59 9.02 -18.58
CA PHE A 133 14.42 9.60 -19.91
C PHE A 133 14.16 8.50 -20.93
N GLU A 134 12.95 8.44 -21.47
CA GLU A 134 12.52 7.38 -22.39
C GLU A 134 12.15 7.94 -23.77
N PRO A 135 13.14 8.08 -24.68
CA PRO A 135 12.89 8.54 -26.04
C PRO A 135 12.17 7.46 -26.85
N THR A 136 11.02 7.81 -27.44
CA THR A 136 10.20 6.91 -28.26
C THR A 136 9.49 7.70 -29.36
N GLY A 137 9.74 7.36 -30.63
CA GLY A 137 8.90 7.82 -31.76
C GLY A 137 8.80 9.34 -31.95
N GLY A 138 9.85 10.10 -31.68
CA GLY A 138 9.85 11.57 -31.83
C GLY A 138 9.36 12.33 -30.59
N GLN A 139 9.10 11.62 -29.51
CA GLN A 139 8.81 12.16 -28.17
C GLN A 139 9.76 11.54 -27.15
N MET A 140 9.92 12.20 -26.04
CA MET A 140 10.60 11.68 -24.87
C MET A 140 9.70 11.83 -23.67
N THR A 141 9.37 10.71 -23.07
CA THR A 141 8.71 10.70 -21.76
C THR A 141 9.76 10.92 -20.67
N VAL A 142 9.53 11.89 -19.82
CA VAL A 142 10.33 12.13 -18.62
C VAL A 142 9.51 11.71 -17.41
N SER A 143 10.03 10.73 -16.70
CA SER A 143 9.43 10.24 -15.44
C SER A 143 10.30 10.64 -14.27
N GLU A 144 9.76 11.47 -13.37
CA GLU A 144 10.45 11.89 -12.15
C GLU A 144 9.85 11.20 -10.94
N THR A 145 10.70 10.62 -10.10
CA THR A 145 10.28 10.01 -8.83
C THR A 145 10.96 10.71 -7.67
N TYR A 146 10.17 11.19 -6.72
CA TYR A 146 10.63 11.77 -5.47
C TYR A 146 10.26 10.84 -4.31
N LEU A 147 11.24 10.46 -3.50
CA LEU A 147 11.03 9.76 -2.24
C LEU A 147 11.22 10.74 -1.09
N PHE A 148 10.18 10.90 -0.29
CA PHE A 148 10.20 11.68 0.94
C PHE A 148 10.31 10.77 2.15
N SER A 149 11.10 11.17 3.14
CA SER A 149 10.99 10.69 4.52
C SER A 149 10.52 11.83 5.39
N ASN A 150 9.50 11.60 6.21
CA ASN A 150 9.08 12.51 7.24
C ASN A 150 9.30 11.85 8.61
N ASP A 151 10.41 12.16 9.25
CA ASP A 151 10.80 11.63 10.56
C ASP A 151 10.16 12.44 11.71
N GLY A 152 9.35 13.47 11.38
CA GLY A 152 8.64 14.30 12.34
C GLY A 152 7.36 13.67 12.87
N LYS A 153 6.66 14.41 13.73
CA LYS A 153 5.35 14.04 14.31
C LYS A 153 4.18 14.82 13.72
N THR A 154 4.41 15.65 12.69
CA THR A 154 3.38 16.43 12.00
C THR A 154 3.36 16.09 10.51
N ALA A 155 2.20 16.18 9.90
CA ALA A 155 2.08 16.07 8.45
C ALA A 155 2.34 17.44 7.81
N TRP A 156 3.21 17.50 6.81
CA TRP A 156 3.40 18.71 6.02
C TRP A 156 2.28 18.78 4.97
N ASN A 157 1.48 19.85 5.02
CA ASN A 157 0.35 20.05 4.10
C ASN A 157 0.24 21.54 3.73
N ASP A 158 0.54 21.89 2.49
CA ASP A 158 0.34 23.23 1.93
C ASP A 158 -0.41 23.12 0.60
N ALA A 159 -1.72 22.94 0.68
CA ALA A 159 -2.59 22.80 -0.49
C ALA A 159 -2.57 24.04 -1.40
N SER A 160 -2.18 25.22 -0.88
CA SER A 160 -2.16 26.46 -1.66
C SER A 160 -0.94 26.60 -2.56
N ASN A 161 0.22 26.08 -2.13
CA ASN A 161 1.47 26.16 -2.86
C ASN A 161 1.95 24.79 -3.37
N GLY A 162 1.43 23.71 -2.81
CA GLY A 162 1.95 22.36 -2.98
C GLY A 162 3.11 22.08 -1.98
N THR A 163 3.35 20.81 -1.74
CA THR A 163 4.44 20.33 -0.86
C THR A 163 5.71 19.98 -1.64
N LEU A 164 5.59 19.65 -2.93
CA LEU A 164 6.72 19.47 -3.85
C LEU A 164 6.64 20.53 -4.93
N HIS A 165 7.78 21.20 -5.22
CA HIS A 165 7.90 22.07 -6.39
C HIS A 165 8.85 21.44 -7.40
N PHE A 166 8.44 21.44 -8.67
CA PHE A 166 9.23 20.87 -9.78
C PHE A 166 9.24 21.79 -11.00
N TYR A 167 10.25 21.63 -11.81
CA TYR A 167 10.36 22.33 -13.08
C TYR A 167 9.61 21.56 -14.18
N LEU A 168 8.82 22.27 -14.97
CA LEU A 168 8.17 21.72 -16.14
C LEU A 168 8.62 22.52 -17.37
N PRO A 169 9.31 21.92 -18.34
CA PRO A 169 9.76 22.61 -19.55
C PRO A 169 8.58 23.14 -20.36
N ALA A 170 8.79 24.26 -21.07
CA ALA A 170 7.75 24.89 -21.89
C ALA A 170 7.22 23.94 -22.98
N GLU A 171 8.07 23.06 -23.47
CA GLU A 171 7.79 22.03 -24.48
C GLU A 171 6.77 20.99 -24.03
N ALA A 172 6.61 20.81 -22.73
CA ALA A 172 5.56 19.95 -22.16
C ALA A 172 4.17 20.65 -22.18
N HIS A 173 4.10 21.92 -22.61
CA HIS A 173 2.85 22.70 -22.73
C HIS A 173 2.00 22.72 -21.47
N GLY A 174 2.61 22.66 -20.29
CA GLY A 174 1.91 22.63 -18.99
C GLY A 174 1.18 21.30 -18.72
N LYS A 175 1.47 20.26 -19.48
CA LYS A 175 0.86 18.94 -19.32
C LYS A 175 1.82 18.03 -18.56
N ALA A 176 1.51 17.76 -17.32
CA ALA A 176 2.17 16.75 -16.50
C ALA A 176 1.09 16.03 -15.69
N GLN A 177 1.37 14.78 -15.37
CA GLN A 177 0.55 13.98 -14.45
C GLN A 177 1.36 13.70 -13.20
N ALA A 178 0.72 13.83 -12.04
CA ALA A 178 1.32 13.50 -10.77
C ALA A 178 0.52 12.40 -10.08
N THR A 179 1.20 11.41 -9.55
CA THR A 179 0.64 10.44 -8.61
C THR A 179 1.44 10.43 -7.33
N ALA A 180 0.79 10.13 -6.22
CA ALA A 180 1.45 10.08 -4.93
C ALA A 180 0.97 8.90 -4.10
N THR A 181 1.90 8.29 -3.37
CA THR A 181 1.66 7.16 -2.48
C THR A 181 2.09 7.54 -1.07
N ALA A 182 1.11 7.68 -0.17
CA ALA A 182 1.35 7.92 1.25
C ALA A 182 1.80 6.64 1.97
N PRO A 183 2.39 6.73 3.17
CA PRO A 183 2.78 5.58 3.96
C PRO A 183 1.64 4.57 4.14
N GLY A 184 1.85 3.32 3.69
CA GLY A 184 0.86 2.24 3.75
C GLY A 184 -0.41 2.45 2.89
N GLY A 185 -0.40 3.44 2.00
CA GLY A 185 -1.49 3.77 1.09
C GLY A 185 -1.33 3.18 -0.31
N MET A 186 -2.30 3.47 -1.16
CA MET A 186 -2.26 3.20 -2.60
C MET A 186 -1.79 4.47 -3.33
N SER A 187 -1.27 4.30 -4.56
CA SER A 187 -1.00 5.41 -5.45
C SER A 187 -2.30 6.11 -5.85
N LEU A 188 -2.34 7.43 -5.72
CA LEU A 188 -3.48 8.28 -6.05
C LEU A 188 -3.01 9.42 -6.95
N GLU A 189 -3.89 9.89 -7.83
CA GLU A 189 -3.64 11.12 -8.57
C GLU A 189 -3.48 12.30 -7.59
N ALA A 190 -2.44 13.11 -7.82
CA ALA A 190 -2.15 14.29 -7.01
C ALA A 190 -2.32 15.55 -7.87
N PRO A 191 -3.20 16.51 -7.46
CA PRO A 191 -3.42 17.73 -8.22
C PRO A 191 -2.17 18.59 -8.36
N LEU A 192 -1.99 19.22 -9.53
CA LEU A 192 -0.93 20.18 -9.76
C LEU A 192 -1.40 21.59 -9.45
N VAL A 193 -0.56 22.35 -8.76
CA VAL A 193 -0.80 23.75 -8.40
C VAL A 193 0.13 24.64 -9.23
N LYS A 194 -0.43 25.68 -9.85
CA LYS A 194 0.36 26.72 -10.52
C LYS A 194 1.03 27.62 -9.50
N THR A 195 2.28 27.91 -9.70
CA THR A 195 3.02 28.89 -8.86
C THR A 195 3.08 30.26 -9.53
N SER A 196 3.69 31.24 -8.87
CA SER A 196 3.95 32.55 -9.48
C SER A 196 4.94 32.51 -10.64
N ARG A 197 5.73 31.42 -10.74
CA ARG A 197 6.69 31.18 -11.83
C ARG A 197 6.05 30.26 -12.86
N PRO A 198 6.03 30.65 -14.16
CA PRO A 198 5.32 29.88 -15.18
C PRO A 198 5.96 28.50 -15.48
N ASP A 199 7.24 28.33 -15.15
CA ASP A 199 8.02 27.11 -15.37
C ASP A 199 8.06 26.20 -14.12
N ILE A 200 7.47 26.62 -13.00
CA ILE A 200 7.44 25.84 -11.75
C ILE A 200 6.02 25.52 -11.34
N PHE A 201 5.79 24.26 -11.05
CA PHE A 201 4.51 23.75 -10.56
C PHE A 201 4.69 23.14 -9.16
N GLY A 202 3.61 23.18 -8.38
CA GLY A 202 3.51 22.49 -7.11
C GLY A 202 2.70 21.21 -7.22
N VAL A 203 2.91 20.24 -6.34
CA VAL A 203 2.07 19.06 -6.17
C VAL A 203 1.31 19.18 -4.85
N ASP A 204 -0.03 19.18 -4.92
CA ASP A 204 -0.89 19.20 -3.73
C ASP A 204 -1.06 17.80 -3.17
N PHE A 205 -0.14 17.39 -2.32
CA PHE A 205 -0.20 16.12 -1.61
C PHE A 205 0.47 16.22 -0.24
N ALA A 206 -0.24 15.83 0.81
CA ALA A 206 0.28 15.92 2.18
C ALA A 206 1.37 14.87 2.44
N ILE A 207 2.53 15.32 2.93
CA ILE A 207 3.66 14.45 3.35
C ILE A 207 3.47 14.06 4.81
N LYS A 208 2.86 12.91 5.03
CA LYS A 208 2.62 12.33 6.35
C LYS A 208 3.92 11.78 6.95
N PRO A 209 4.01 11.64 8.30
CA PRO A 209 5.09 10.88 8.90
C PRO A 209 5.26 9.49 8.29
N GLY A 210 6.50 9.12 8.00
CA GLY A 210 6.88 7.93 7.24
C GLY A 210 7.33 8.26 5.81
N GLU A 211 7.30 7.27 4.93
CA GLU A 211 7.76 7.38 3.55
C GLU A 211 6.61 7.74 2.60
N THR A 212 6.80 8.77 1.78
CA THR A 212 5.88 9.17 0.72
C THR A 212 6.61 9.17 -0.61
N ARG A 213 6.01 8.57 -1.63
CA ARG A 213 6.50 8.61 -3.01
C ARG A 213 5.61 9.53 -3.85
N ILE A 214 6.23 10.40 -4.65
CA ILE A 214 5.56 11.22 -5.66
C ILE A 214 6.21 10.93 -7.01
N ASP A 215 5.38 10.56 -7.99
CA ASP A 215 5.79 10.32 -9.36
C ASP A 215 5.16 11.36 -10.29
N LEU A 216 5.97 11.92 -11.17
CA LEU A 216 5.58 12.89 -12.20
C LEU A 216 5.90 12.32 -13.56
N ASN A 217 5.00 12.50 -14.53
CA ASN A 217 5.22 12.09 -15.90
C ASN A 217 4.81 13.21 -16.84
N TYR A 218 5.65 13.51 -17.83
CA TYR A 218 5.37 14.46 -18.90
C TYR A 218 6.16 14.13 -20.16
N ASP A 219 5.64 14.56 -21.30
CA ASP A 219 6.25 14.34 -22.59
C ASP A 219 6.82 15.63 -23.15
N VAL A 220 7.97 15.52 -23.81
CA VAL A 220 8.60 16.61 -24.58
C VAL A 220 8.97 16.10 -25.98
N PRO A 221 9.00 16.98 -27.02
CA PRO A 221 9.51 16.60 -28.34
C PRO A 221 10.95 16.12 -28.27
N TYR A 222 11.26 15.07 -29.01
CA TYR A 222 12.59 14.48 -29.06
C TYR A 222 13.05 14.26 -30.51
N ALA A 223 14.31 14.58 -30.77
CA ALA A 223 15.03 14.14 -31.96
C ALA A 223 16.40 13.57 -31.52
N GLU A 224 16.92 12.58 -32.22
CA GLU A 224 18.22 11.99 -31.90
C GLU A 224 19.30 13.06 -31.86
N GLY A 225 20.13 13.06 -30.82
CA GLY A 225 21.15 14.10 -30.60
C GLY A 225 20.61 15.44 -30.11
N SER A 226 19.30 15.54 -29.83
CA SER A 226 18.73 16.75 -29.22
C SER A 226 19.16 16.90 -27.78
N SER A 227 19.17 18.15 -27.29
CA SER A 227 19.48 18.45 -25.88
C SER A 227 18.22 18.73 -25.09
N TYR A 228 18.18 18.18 -23.89
CA TYR A 228 17.18 18.51 -22.88
C TYR A 228 17.80 19.40 -21.80
N GLN A 229 17.06 20.43 -21.37
CA GLN A 229 17.45 21.32 -20.28
C GLN A 229 16.50 21.16 -19.11
N GLY A 230 17.04 20.89 -17.94
CA GLY A 230 16.28 20.71 -16.72
C GLY A 230 16.79 21.56 -15.56
N LYS A 231 15.94 21.68 -14.54
CA LYS A 231 16.24 22.37 -13.28
C LYS A 231 15.73 21.58 -12.10
N ILE A 232 16.56 21.36 -11.11
CA ILE A 232 16.15 20.82 -9.83
C ILE A 232 15.73 21.99 -8.92
N VAL A 233 14.43 22.07 -8.65
CA VAL A 233 13.84 23.18 -7.88
C VAL A 233 13.98 22.94 -6.38
N THR A 234 13.59 21.75 -5.96
CA THR A 234 13.75 21.30 -4.58
C THR A 234 14.97 20.40 -4.54
N ARG A 235 16.09 20.93 -4.06
CA ARG A 235 17.36 20.22 -4.04
C ARG A 235 17.39 19.24 -2.87
N ASP A 236 17.80 18.02 -3.18
CA ASP A 236 18.25 17.02 -2.25
C ASP A 236 19.73 16.68 -2.49
N GLU A 237 20.28 15.80 -1.67
CA GLU A 237 21.69 15.38 -1.81
C GLU A 237 21.89 14.32 -2.91
N ASN A 238 20.81 13.69 -3.43
CA ASN A 238 20.87 12.48 -4.24
C ASN A 238 19.90 12.53 -5.44
N THR A 239 20.21 13.35 -6.43
CA THR A 239 19.50 13.36 -7.70
C THR A 239 20.21 12.48 -8.71
N TYR A 240 19.45 11.57 -9.34
CA TYR A 240 19.95 10.63 -10.35
C TYR A 240 19.24 10.81 -11.68
N LEU A 241 20.01 10.83 -12.77
CA LEU A 241 19.48 10.70 -14.13
C LEU A 241 19.63 9.25 -14.56
N ILE A 242 18.61 8.71 -15.16
CA ILE A 242 18.54 7.30 -15.57
C ILE A 242 18.28 7.22 -17.06
N ALA A 243 19.16 6.53 -17.78
CA ALA A 243 18.99 6.19 -19.17
C ALA A 243 18.65 4.71 -19.29
N PRO A 244 17.51 4.33 -19.87
CA PRO A 244 17.20 2.93 -20.11
C PRO A 244 18.17 2.30 -21.10
N ASN A 245 18.20 0.97 -21.18
CA ASN A 245 19.05 0.25 -22.10
C ASN A 245 18.86 0.74 -23.55
N GLY A 246 19.95 1.04 -24.23
CA GLY A 246 19.96 1.60 -25.58
C GLY A 246 19.97 3.13 -25.63
N VAL A 247 19.83 3.82 -24.50
CA VAL A 247 19.91 5.28 -24.39
C VAL A 247 21.19 5.70 -23.68
N THR A 248 21.82 6.76 -24.14
CA THR A 248 23.02 7.35 -23.52
C THR A 248 22.79 8.83 -23.25
N LEU A 249 23.18 9.29 -22.07
CA LEU A 249 23.18 10.69 -21.68
C LEU A 249 24.60 11.23 -21.69
N LYS A 250 24.78 12.46 -22.21
CA LYS A 250 26.03 13.22 -22.13
C LYS A 250 25.71 14.61 -21.63
N GLY A 251 26.56 15.16 -20.79
CA GLY A 251 26.37 16.51 -20.26
C GLY A 251 27.42 16.85 -19.21
N ASP A 252 27.51 18.14 -18.90
CA ASP A 252 28.36 18.62 -17.82
C ASP A 252 27.71 18.28 -16.47
N HIS A 253 28.52 18.08 -15.44
CA HIS A 253 28.09 17.79 -14.07
C HIS A 253 27.36 16.44 -13.90
N LEU A 254 27.58 15.49 -14.81
CA LEU A 254 27.13 14.11 -14.67
C LEU A 254 28.28 13.25 -14.13
N ASN A 255 28.03 12.58 -13.01
CA ASN A 255 28.92 11.57 -12.45
C ASN A 255 28.41 10.19 -12.88
N ASP A 256 29.17 9.45 -13.66
CA ASP A 256 28.81 8.11 -14.13
C ASP A 256 28.89 7.11 -12.96
N LEU A 257 27.76 6.52 -12.60
CA LEU A 257 27.63 5.52 -11.53
C LEU A 257 27.55 4.09 -12.07
N GLY A 258 27.56 3.94 -13.41
CA GLY A 258 27.54 2.65 -14.08
C GLY A 258 26.15 2.12 -14.41
N ILE A 259 26.12 0.84 -14.80
CA ILE A 259 24.91 0.17 -15.29
C ILE A 259 24.29 -0.66 -14.16
N GLU A 260 22.99 -0.52 -13.96
CA GLU A 260 22.23 -1.35 -13.05
C GLU A 260 22.04 -2.76 -13.64
N PRO A 261 22.48 -3.84 -12.94
CA PRO A 261 22.60 -5.17 -13.55
C PRO A 261 21.27 -5.81 -14.00
N GLN A 262 20.14 -5.49 -13.35
CA GLN A 262 18.85 -6.11 -13.67
C GLN A 262 18.15 -5.45 -14.84
N SER A 263 18.03 -4.11 -14.81
CA SER A 263 17.35 -3.33 -15.84
C SER A 263 18.25 -2.95 -17.01
N GLN A 264 19.58 -3.08 -16.85
CA GLN A 264 20.59 -2.59 -17.77
C GLN A 264 20.50 -1.07 -18.02
N ALA A 265 19.83 -0.34 -17.14
CA ALA A 265 19.77 1.11 -17.19
C ALA A 265 21.08 1.72 -16.71
N HIS A 266 21.54 2.77 -17.39
CA HIS A 266 22.72 3.53 -16.99
C HIS A 266 22.32 4.65 -16.02
N ILE A 267 23.02 4.74 -14.90
CA ILE A 267 22.71 5.68 -13.82
C ILE A 267 23.80 6.74 -13.74
N TYR A 268 23.38 8.00 -13.67
CA TYR A 268 24.26 9.15 -13.52
C TYR A 268 23.84 9.94 -12.28
N GLY A 269 24.79 10.31 -11.44
CA GLY A 269 24.57 11.28 -10.37
C GLY A 269 24.61 12.71 -10.94
N LEU A 270 23.68 13.56 -10.53
CA LEU A 270 23.61 14.96 -10.95
C LEU A 270 24.19 15.88 -9.88
N GLU A 271 25.23 16.65 -10.21
CA GLU A 271 25.92 17.55 -9.26
C GLU A 271 25.41 19.00 -9.30
N SER A 272 24.63 19.38 -10.33
CA SER A 272 24.15 20.74 -10.54
C SER A 272 22.64 20.87 -10.50
N ALA A 273 22.12 21.98 -9.96
CA ALA A 273 20.69 22.25 -9.96
C ALA A 273 20.13 22.64 -11.35
N ALA A 274 20.93 23.19 -12.22
CA ALA A 274 20.58 23.44 -13.63
C ALA A 274 21.50 22.59 -14.50
N TYR A 275 20.91 21.85 -15.42
CA TYR A 275 21.67 20.91 -16.25
C TYR A 275 21.18 20.93 -17.69
N LYS A 276 22.09 20.58 -18.58
CA LYS A 276 21.82 20.33 -19.99
C LYS A 276 22.43 18.99 -20.35
N ILE A 277 21.61 18.11 -20.93
CA ILE A 277 22.02 16.79 -21.37
C ILE A 277 21.72 16.62 -22.86
N GLU A 278 22.58 15.92 -23.55
CA GLU A 278 22.37 15.42 -24.91
C GLU A 278 21.97 13.95 -24.81
N LEU A 279 20.89 13.58 -25.49
CA LEU A 279 20.40 12.21 -25.53
C LEU A 279 20.69 11.60 -26.89
N SER A 280 21.15 10.37 -26.89
CA SER A 280 21.36 9.58 -28.10
C SER A 280 20.90 8.14 -27.88
N GLY A 281 20.43 7.52 -28.98
CA GLY A 281 19.84 6.19 -28.97
C GLY A 281 18.34 6.20 -28.76
N ALA A 282 17.74 5.01 -28.70
CA ALA A 282 16.34 4.78 -28.43
C ALA A 282 16.20 3.63 -27.43
N VAL A 283 15.09 3.58 -26.74
CA VAL A 283 14.78 2.47 -25.82
C VAL A 283 14.82 1.18 -26.61
N ALA A 284 15.70 0.25 -26.23
CA ALA A 284 15.72 -1.08 -26.81
C ALA A 284 14.37 -1.74 -26.57
N PRO A 285 13.72 -2.33 -27.58
CA PRO A 285 12.49 -3.08 -27.33
C PRO A 285 12.79 -4.13 -26.28
N ALA A 286 11.93 -4.22 -25.26
CA ALA A 286 12.06 -5.23 -24.22
C ALA A 286 12.24 -6.58 -24.94
N ALA A 287 13.31 -7.31 -24.62
CA ALA A 287 13.55 -8.63 -25.20
C ALA A 287 12.36 -9.49 -24.81
N SER A 288 11.40 -9.59 -25.73
CA SER A 288 10.28 -10.53 -25.61
C SER A 288 10.94 -11.90 -25.52
N GLY A 289 10.93 -12.49 -24.32
CA GLY A 289 11.34 -13.87 -24.14
C GLY A 289 10.63 -14.68 -25.21
N ALA A 290 11.40 -15.31 -26.10
CA ALA A 290 10.91 -16.11 -27.21
C ALA A 290 10.01 -17.22 -26.66
N GLY A 291 8.72 -17.00 -26.69
CA GLY A 291 7.64 -17.93 -26.49
C GLY A 291 6.73 -17.82 -27.71
N ASP A 292 6.70 -18.89 -28.44
CA ASP A 292 6.05 -19.20 -29.72
C ASP A 292 4.75 -18.43 -30.01
N ALA A 293 4.69 -17.78 -31.17
CA ALA A 293 3.60 -16.98 -31.64
C ALA A 293 2.45 -17.86 -32.17
N GLY A 294 1.35 -17.85 -31.42
CA GLY A 294 0.02 -18.19 -31.95
C GLY A 294 -0.82 -16.92 -32.03
N ALA A 295 -1.12 -16.47 -33.23
CA ALA A 295 -1.94 -15.29 -33.47
C ALA A 295 -3.36 -15.48 -32.95
N SER A 296 -3.85 -14.56 -32.09
CA SER A 296 -5.28 -14.26 -31.98
C SER A 296 -5.51 -12.88 -31.39
N ASP A 297 -6.35 -12.15 -32.08
CA ASP A 297 -7.12 -10.93 -31.83
C ASP A 297 -7.08 -10.23 -30.46
N GLY A 298 -6.80 -8.95 -30.57
CA GLY A 298 -6.85 -7.85 -29.63
C GLY A 298 -7.86 -7.83 -28.50
N ALA A 299 -7.44 -8.26 -27.33
CA ALA A 299 -7.94 -7.78 -26.03
C ALA A 299 -6.75 -7.75 -25.06
N PRO A 300 -6.64 -6.76 -24.17
CA PRO A 300 -5.57 -6.74 -23.18
C PRO A 300 -5.75 -7.90 -22.21
N GLN A 301 -4.87 -8.91 -22.32
CA GLN A 301 -4.80 -9.98 -21.32
C GLN A 301 -3.96 -9.48 -20.16
N ILE A 302 -4.57 -9.43 -18.96
CA ILE A 302 -3.85 -9.25 -17.70
C ILE A 302 -3.13 -10.58 -17.44
N GLU A 303 -1.83 -10.61 -17.72
CA GLU A 303 -0.96 -11.73 -17.35
C GLU A 303 -0.65 -11.61 -15.86
N GLU A 304 -1.30 -12.46 -15.05
CA GLU A 304 -1.03 -12.56 -13.63
C GLU A 304 0.35 -13.19 -13.45
N ALA A 305 1.38 -12.36 -13.18
CA ALA A 305 2.73 -12.82 -12.89
C ALA A 305 2.72 -13.54 -11.53
N LEU A 306 2.55 -14.87 -11.56
CA LEU A 306 2.68 -15.71 -10.38
C LEU A 306 4.09 -15.57 -9.78
N PRO A 307 4.22 -15.41 -8.45
CA PRO A 307 5.53 -15.30 -7.81
C PRO A 307 6.41 -16.50 -8.18
N HIS A 308 7.69 -16.26 -8.45
CA HIS A 308 8.68 -17.28 -8.89
C HIS A 308 8.77 -18.51 -7.94
N ALA A 309 8.25 -18.43 -6.72
CA ALA A 309 8.15 -19.54 -5.78
C ALA A 309 7.27 -20.69 -6.27
N LEU A 310 6.25 -20.42 -7.09
CA LEU A 310 5.32 -21.45 -7.60
C LEU A 310 5.86 -22.20 -8.83
N GLY A 311 6.86 -21.67 -9.53
CA GLY A 311 7.53 -22.38 -10.64
C GLY A 311 8.35 -23.62 -10.24
N ARG A 312 8.53 -23.86 -8.92
CA ARG A 312 9.24 -25.02 -8.37
C ARG A 312 8.34 -25.95 -7.56
N GLN A 313 7.08 -26.07 -7.95
CA GLN A 313 6.09 -26.93 -7.25
C GLN A 313 6.58 -28.39 -7.06
N THR A 314 7.26 -28.95 -8.04
CA THR A 314 7.85 -30.31 -7.94
C THR A 314 8.95 -30.40 -6.88
N LEU A 315 9.74 -29.35 -6.70
CA LEU A 315 10.79 -29.30 -5.67
C LEU A 315 10.20 -29.14 -4.26
N ILE A 316 9.17 -28.31 -4.13
CA ILE A 316 8.45 -28.09 -2.85
C ILE A 316 7.71 -29.38 -2.44
N LEU A 317 7.03 -30.03 -3.40
CA LEU A 317 6.33 -31.30 -3.16
C LEU A 317 7.31 -32.40 -2.79
N GLY A 318 8.46 -32.49 -3.46
CA GLY A 318 9.53 -33.45 -3.15
C GLY A 318 10.10 -33.24 -1.77
N LEU A 319 10.33 -32.00 -1.36
CA LEU A 319 10.81 -31.65 -0.01
C LEU A 319 9.77 -32.02 1.06
N ALA A 320 8.50 -31.70 0.84
CA ALA A 320 7.41 -32.02 1.77
C ALA A 320 7.24 -33.54 1.95
N LEU A 321 7.31 -34.32 0.87
CA LEU A 321 7.26 -35.78 0.92
C LEU A 321 8.51 -36.35 1.62
N GLY A 322 9.68 -35.77 1.41
CA GLY A 322 10.93 -36.18 2.11
C GLY A 322 10.84 -35.97 3.62
N ILE A 323 10.32 -34.82 4.07
CA ILE A 323 10.12 -34.53 5.51
C ILE A 323 9.10 -35.51 6.13
N LEU A 324 8.00 -35.80 5.43
CA LEU A 324 6.99 -36.77 5.86
C LEU A 324 7.59 -38.20 5.97
N ALA A 325 8.37 -38.63 4.99
CA ALA A 325 9.01 -39.94 5.00
C ALA A 325 10.01 -40.10 6.17
N VAL A 326 10.80 -39.06 6.45
CA VAL A 326 11.72 -39.04 7.60
C VAL A 326 10.95 -39.04 8.92
N GLY A 327 9.88 -38.28 9.05
CA GLY A 327 9.00 -38.26 10.22
C GLY A 327 8.37 -39.62 10.48
N PHE A 328 7.91 -40.32 9.44
CA PHE A 328 7.36 -41.69 9.54
C PHE A 328 8.43 -42.72 9.96
N ALA A 329 9.64 -42.61 9.40
CA ALA A 329 10.75 -43.51 9.76
C ALA A 329 11.18 -43.32 11.22
N ILE A 330 11.18 -42.12 11.75
CA ILE A 330 11.47 -41.82 13.16
C ILE A 330 10.36 -42.42 14.06
N LEU A 331 9.08 -42.20 13.72
CA LEU A 331 7.93 -42.74 14.45
C LEU A 331 7.95 -44.28 14.45
N TYR A 332 8.28 -44.91 13.34
CA TYR A 332 8.34 -46.38 13.22
C TYR A 332 9.52 -47.00 14.01
N ARG A 333 10.62 -46.24 14.24
CA ARG A 333 11.77 -46.69 15.03
C ARG A 333 11.67 -46.38 16.52
N MET A 334 10.68 -45.60 16.96
CA MET A 334 10.43 -45.35 18.37
C MET A 334 9.86 -46.64 19.02
N PRO A 335 10.52 -47.26 19.98
CA PRO A 335 9.95 -48.42 20.70
C PRO A 335 8.70 -47.97 21.46
N ALA A 336 7.60 -48.70 21.29
CA ALA A 336 6.36 -48.47 22.04
C ALA A 336 6.68 -48.45 23.55
N GLY A 337 6.48 -47.28 24.17
CA GLY A 337 6.71 -47.11 25.62
C GLY A 337 5.82 -48.07 26.39
N LYS A 338 6.44 -48.94 27.19
CA LYS A 338 5.76 -49.82 28.14
C LYS A 338 5.04 -48.91 29.16
N GLU A 339 3.71 -48.92 29.11
CA GLU A 339 2.85 -48.40 30.15
C GLU A 339 3.14 -49.12 31.46
N LYS A 340 3.71 -48.45 32.44
CA LYS A 340 3.89 -48.97 33.80
C LYS A 340 2.55 -48.98 34.50
N ASP A 341 2.03 -50.19 34.61
CA ASP A 341 0.88 -50.49 35.46
C ASP A 341 1.28 -50.31 36.95
N GLU A 342 0.90 -49.15 37.54
CA GLU A 342 0.93 -48.95 39.01
C GLU A 342 -0.45 -49.20 39.58
N ARG A 343 -0.83 -50.49 39.63
CA ARG A 343 -1.85 -50.98 40.59
C ARG A 343 -1.19 -52.00 41.48
N GLY A 344 -1.05 -51.59 42.74
CA GLY A 344 -0.97 -52.57 43.80
C GLY A 344 0.01 -52.26 44.91
N ARG A 345 -0.46 -51.70 45.98
CA ARG A 345 -0.29 -52.07 47.38
C ARG A 345 -0.12 -50.90 48.35
N GLY A 346 -0.99 -50.91 49.31
CA GLY A 346 -0.84 -50.26 50.60
C GLY A 346 -2.07 -49.58 51.07
#